data_647d079ccc18381d4465908bcef74cd0
#
_entry.id   647d079ccc18381d4465908bcef74cd0
#
_cell.length_a   1.000
_cell.length_b   1.000
_cell.length_c   1.000
_cell.angle_alpha   90.00
_cell.angle_beta   90.00
_cell.angle_gamma   90.00
#
_symmetry.space_group_name_H-M   'P 1'
#
loop_
_entity.id
_entity.type
_entity.pdbx_description
1 polymer ?
#
loop_
_entity_poly.entity_id
_entity_poly.type
_entity_poly.pdbx_seq_one_letter_code
_entity_poly.pdbx_strand_id
1 'polypeptide(L)'
;MTTHTTKKPRRKSTGKRKKKTSGSLRAWWRKTWLKSRFWVIGAAVLLVCYLLVPYVQDIFFAGHSSNAQYDGIDVSKHNGNINWQQVAEDKNIKFVYIKATEGFSIVDSKYKKNLREARAAGLKVGSYHFFRGYRTAEEQFAIFSQNVDKSQQDLVPMVDVEQTGNSLVKRDLLQARLQKFMELVKEHYGKYPLLYSQHHFYNERLAPEFNKYFIFMARYSKKEPELKGGGKYNIWQYSEKGHIKGIHGNVDLDRFGPGTRLSDIEL
;
A
#
# COMPACT_ATOMS: atom_id res chain seq x y z
N MET A 1 26.77 -109.06 -18.20
CA MET A 1 25.42 -109.03 -17.69
C MET A 1 24.77 -107.72 -18.13
N THR A 2 23.87 -107.82 -19.02
CA THR A 2 23.16 -106.81 -19.75
C THR A 2 21.94 -106.31 -18.97
N THR A 3 21.75 -105.04 -18.89
CA THR A 3 20.42 -104.51 -18.56
C THR A 3 20.06 -103.28 -19.43
N HIS A 4 19.07 -103.50 -20.24
CA HIS A 4 18.39 -102.53 -21.08
C HIS A 4 17.60 -101.55 -20.23
N THR A 5 17.66 -100.25 -20.56
CA THR A 5 16.71 -99.27 -20.09
C THR A 5 16.08 -98.49 -21.25
N THR A 6 14.83 -98.65 -21.40
CA THR A 6 13.95 -98.05 -22.42
C THR A 6 13.66 -96.58 -22.16
N LYS A 7 13.91 -95.72 -23.15
CA LYS A 7 13.55 -94.30 -23.12
C LYS A 7 12.05 -94.10 -23.50
N LYS A 8 11.29 -93.45 -22.66
CA LYS A 8 9.95 -92.94 -22.98
C LYS A 8 9.99 -91.57 -23.76
N PRO A 9 9.12 -91.33 -24.69
CA PRO A 9 9.12 -90.11 -25.53
C PRO A 9 8.52 -88.90 -24.79
N ARG A 10 9.17 -87.76 -25.00
CA ARG A 10 8.84 -86.49 -24.44
C ARG A 10 7.71 -85.83 -25.21
N ARG A 11 6.57 -85.55 -24.53
CA ARG A 11 5.36 -84.89 -25.04
C ARG A 11 5.64 -83.41 -25.25
N LYS A 12 5.52 -82.84 -26.48
CA LYS A 12 5.64 -81.40 -26.77
C LYS A 12 4.37 -80.66 -26.30
N SER A 13 4.56 -79.74 -25.38
CA SER A 13 3.51 -78.78 -24.94
C SER A 13 3.44 -77.62 -25.94
N THR A 14 2.34 -77.51 -26.63
CA THR A 14 2.03 -76.33 -27.49
C THR A 14 1.51 -75.18 -26.62
N GLY A 15 2.40 -74.24 -26.30
CA GLY A 15 2.05 -73.00 -25.61
C GLY A 15 1.17 -72.08 -26.51
N LYS A 16 -0.07 -71.92 -26.19
CA LYS A 16 -0.97 -70.93 -26.81
C LYS A 16 -0.48 -69.53 -26.46
N ARG A 17 0.10 -68.82 -27.42
CA ARG A 17 0.47 -67.41 -27.35
C ARG A 17 -0.81 -66.54 -27.29
N LYS A 18 -1.18 -66.01 -26.09
CA LYS A 18 -2.26 -65.04 -25.95
C LYS A 18 -1.88 -63.74 -26.69
N LYS A 19 -2.57 -63.43 -27.78
CA LYS A 19 -2.54 -62.12 -28.44
C LYS A 19 -3.08 -61.08 -27.43
N LYS A 20 -2.20 -60.18 -26.90
CA LYS A 20 -2.61 -59.00 -26.16
C LYS A 20 -3.34 -58.05 -27.14
N THR A 21 -4.62 -57.85 -26.94
CA THR A 21 -5.46 -57.01 -27.76
C THR A 21 -5.03 -55.56 -27.61
N SER A 22 -4.78 -54.88 -28.71
CA SER A 22 -4.41 -53.48 -28.82
C SER A 22 -5.49 -52.47 -28.33
N GLY A 23 -6.61 -53.00 -27.85
CA GLY A 23 -7.74 -52.22 -27.33
C GLY A 23 -7.51 -51.59 -25.95
N SER A 24 -6.67 -52.21 -25.12
CA SER A 24 -6.48 -51.73 -23.73
C SER A 24 -5.64 -50.44 -23.63
N LEU A 25 -4.67 -50.27 -24.53
CA LEU A 25 -3.84 -49.08 -24.58
C LEU A 25 -4.60 -47.85 -25.08
N ARG A 26 -5.45 -47.98 -26.10
CA ARG A 26 -6.30 -46.89 -26.60
C ARG A 26 -7.33 -46.44 -25.57
N ALA A 27 -7.92 -47.36 -24.81
CA ALA A 27 -8.86 -47.04 -23.74
C ALA A 27 -8.18 -46.32 -22.56
N TRP A 28 -6.94 -46.73 -22.22
CA TRP A 28 -6.12 -46.08 -21.18
C TRP A 28 -5.72 -44.65 -21.59
N TRP A 29 -5.25 -44.46 -22.84
CA TRP A 29 -4.91 -43.13 -23.38
C TRP A 29 -6.12 -42.18 -23.45
N ARG A 30 -7.29 -42.69 -23.82
CA ARG A 30 -8.53 -41.86 -23.80
C ARG A 30 -8.92 -41.44 -22.38
N LYS A 31 -8.75 -42.28 -21.39
CA LYS A 31 -9.08 -42.00 -19.99
C LYS A 31 -8.12 -41.00 -19.34
N THR A 32 -6.82 -41.11 -19.64
CA THR A 32 -5.81 -40.18 -19.16
C THR A 32 -5.93 -38.82 -19.88
N TRP A 33 -6.21 -38.83 -21.19
CA TRP A 33 -6.39 -37.61 -21.99
C TRP A 33 -7.64 -36.82 -21.59
N LEU A 34 -8.74 -37.49 -21.26
CA LEU A 34 -9.94 -36.87 -20.71
C LEU A 34 -9.65 -36.23 -19.34
N LYS A 35 -8.93 -36.90 -18.45
CA LYS A 35 -8.58 -36.31 -17.14
C LYS A 35 -7.65 -35.11 -17.29
N SER A 36 -6.65 -35.16 -18.17
CA SER A 36 -5.76 -34.02 -18.40
C SER A 36 -6.47 -32.80 -18.99
N ARG A 37 -7.50 -33.00 -19.85
CA ARG A 37 -8.31 -31.89 -20.37
C ARG A 37 -9.09 -31.16 -19.26
N PHE A 38 -9.62 -31.87 -18.26
CA PHE A 38 -10.28 -31.22 -17.12
C PHE A 38 -9.31 -30.40 -16.30
N TRP A 39 -8.07 -30.83 -16.11
CA TRP A 39 -7.04 -30.05 -15.41
C TRP A 39 -6.61 -28.81 -16.23
N VAL A 40 -6.45 -28.97 -17.54
CA VAL A 40 -6.10 -27.85 -18.43
C VAL A 40 -7.23 -26.81 -18.48
N ILE A 41 -8.48 -27.28 -18.58
CA ILE A 41 -9.65 -26.37 -18.55
C ILE A 41 -9.75 -25.68 -17.18
N GLY A 42 -9.57 -26.43 -16.08
CA GLY A 42 -9.57 -25.85 -14.73
C GLY A 42 -8.46 -24.79 -14.53
N ALA A 43 -7.26 -25.06 -15.01
CA ALA A 43 -6.16 -24.10 -14.97
C ALA A 43 -6.43 -22.87 -15.84
N ALA A 44 -7.02 -23.04 -17.03
CA ALA A 44 -7.42 -21.95 -17.90
C ALA A 44 -8.53 -21.08 -17.27
N VAL A 45 -9.52 -21.68 -16.64
CA VAL A 45 -10.58 -20.96 -15.91
C VAL A 45 -9.99 -20.20 -14.73
N LEU A 46 -9.10 -20.80 -13.95
CA LEU A 46 -8.42 -20.10 -12.85
C LEU A 46 -7.57 -18.93 -13.33
N LEU A 47 -6.86 -19.10 -14.46
CA LEU A 47 -6.09 -18.03 -15.07
C LEU A 47 -7.00 -16.89 -15.55
N VAL A 48 -8.10 -17.20 -16.21
CA VAL A 48 -9.10 -16.20 -16.64
C VAL A 48 -9.73 -15.52 -15.43
N CYS A 49 -10.10 -16.24 -14.38
CA CYS A 49 -10.57 -15.65 -13.13
C CYS A 49 -9.51 -14.73 -12.52
N TYR A 50 -8.27 -15.17 -12.44
CA TYR A 50 -7.16 -14.35 -11.94
C TYR A 50 -6.95 -13.06 -12.75
N LEU A 51 -7.05 -13.13 -14.07
CA LEU A 51 -6.94 -11.96 -14.95
C LEU A 51 -8.16 -11.04 -14.89
N LEU A 52 -9.35 -11.59 -14.57
CA LEU A 52 -10.59 -10.82 -14.46
C LEU A 52 -10.80 -10.21 -13.08
N VAL A 53 -10.16 -10.75 -12.01
CA VAL A 53 -10.28 -10.21 -10.65
C VAL A 53 -10.01 -8.70 -10.58
N PRO A 54 -8.90 -8.15 -11.12
CA PRO A 54 -8.67 -6.71 -11.09
C PRO A 54 -9.75 -5.94 -11.88
N TYR A 55 -10.20 -6.47 -13.01
CA TYR A 55 -11.23 -5.83 -13.83
C TYR A 55 -12.62 -5.83 -13.17
N VAL A 56 -12.96 -6.94 -12.50
CA VAL A 56 -14.21 -7.04 -11.71
C VAL A 56 -14.16 -6.17 -10.48
N GLN A 57 -13.00 -6.08 -9.81
CA GLN A 57 -12.81 -5.15 -8.69
C GLN A 57 -12.99 -3.70 -9.15
N ASP A 58 -12.41 -3.30 -10.29
CA ASP A 58 -12.59 -1.94 -10.83
C ASP A 58 -14.06 -1.64 -11.15
N ILE A 59 -14.83 -2.61 -11.66
CA ILE A 59 -16.28 -2.44 -11.95
C ILE A 59 -17.10 -2.39 -10.65
N PHE A 60 -16.82 -3.27 -9.68
CA PHE A 60 -17.58 -3.31 -8.42
C PHE A 60 -17.29 -2.10 -7.53
N PHE A 61 -16.05 -1.58 -7.53
CA PHE A 61 -15.68 -0.43 -6.73
C PHE A 61 -15.93 0.92 -7.41
N ALA A 62 -16.02 0.97 -8.76
CA ALA A 62 -16.43 2.17 -9.48
C ALA A 62 -17.88 2.61 -9.17
N GLY A 63 -18.70 1.74 -8.59
CA GLY A 63 -20.10 2.02 -8.21
C GLY A 63 -20.32 2.43 -6.75
N HIS A 64 -19.31 2.37 -5.90
CA HIS A 64 -19.40 2.80 -4.51
C HIS A 64 -18.75 4.18 -4.32
N SER A 65 -19.28 5.19 -5.00
CA SER A 65 -19.22 6.54 -4.46
C SER A 65 -20.07 6.51 -3.19
N SER A 66 -19.46 6.09 -2.09
CA SER A 66 -20.04 6.28 -0.78
C SER A 66 -20.24 7.79 -0.60
N ASN A 67 -21.33 8.23 0.02
CA ASN A 67 -21.52 9.58 0.54
C ASN A 67 -20.49 9.96 1.62
N ALA A 68 -19.39 9.26 1.71
CA ALA A 68 -18.25 9.54 2.57
C ALA A 68 -17.44 10.65 1.91
N GLN A 69 -17.66 11.83 2.39
CA GLN A 69 -17.00 13.06 1.96
C GLN A 69 -15.54 13.02 2.42
N TYR A 70 -14.62 12.73 1.51
CA TYR A 70 -13.19 12.95 1.69
C TYR A 70 -12.72 14.11 0.82
N ASP A 71 -11.61 14.70 1.19
CA ASP A 71 -11.00 15.84 0.52
C ASP A 71 -9.61 15.51 -0.02
N GLY A 72 -8.99 14.43 0.45
CA GLY A 72 -7.66 14.04 0.06
C GLY A 72 -7.33 12.60 0.38
N ILE A 73 -6.14 12.23 -0.02
CA ILE A 73 -5.53 10.92 0.22
C ILE A 73 -4.06 11.09 0.56
N ASP A 74 -3.49 10.14 1.29
CA ASP A 74 -2.05 10.02 1.37
C ASP A 74 -1.56 8.63 0.93
N VAL A 75 -0.36 8.60 0.34
CA VAL A 75 0.17 7.41 -0.31
C VAL A 75 1.67 7.24 -0.09
N SER A 76 2.12 5.99 -0.25
CA SER A 76 3.53 5.61 -0.25
C SER A 76 3.80 4.51 -1.27
N LYS A 77 5.02 3.96 -1.28
CA LYS A 77 5.35 2.76 -2.09
C LYS A 77 4.42 1.57 -1.82
N HIS A 78 3.79 1.52 -0.65
CA HIS A 78 2.91 0.41 -0.25
C HIS A 78 1.62 0.35 -1.07
N ASN A 79 1.16 1.46 -1.63
CA ASN A 79 0.01 1.51 -2.54
C ASN A 79 0.32 1.00 -3.96
N GLY A 80 1.53 0.48 -4.18
CA GLY A 80 1.90 -0.16 -5.45
C GLY A 80 2.04 0.83 -6.62
N ASN A 81 1.61 0.42 -7.80
CA ASN A 81 1.55 1.29 -8.97
C ASN A 81 0.20 1.98 -9.03
N ILE A 82 0.21 3.29 -9.09
CA ILE A 82 -0.98 4.13 -9.10
C ILE A 82 -1.20 4.66 -10.51
N ASN A 83 -2.44 4.61 -11.00
CA ASN A 83 -2.87 5.28 -12.22
C ASN A 83 -3.41 6.66 -11.84
N TRP A 84 -2.55 7.66 -11.84
CA TRP A 84 -2.87 9.01 -11.40
C TRP A 84 -3.90 9.72 -12.29
N GLN A 85 -4.02 9.36 -13.55
CA GLN A 85 -5.07 9.90 -14.43
C GLN A 85 -6.46 9.46 -13.94
N GLN A 86 -6.60 8.19 -13.54
CA GLN A 86 -7.84 7.70 -12.96
C GLN A 86 -8.13 8.30 -11.59
N VAL A 87 -7.09 8.49 -10.74
CA VAL A 87 -7.25 9.18 -9.44
C VAL A 87 -7.77 10.60 -9.64
N ALA A 88 -7.27 11.34 -10.63
CA ALA A 88 -7.67 12.71 -10.92
C ALA A 88 -9.10 12.86 -11.49
N GLU A 89 -9.72 11.75 -11.92
CA GLU A 89 -11.15 11.75 -12.30
C GLU A 89 -12.06 11.98 -11.09
N ASP A 90 -11.61 11.61 -9.89
CA ASP A 90 -12.35 11.80 -8.64
C ASP A 90 -12.23 13.26 -8.15
N LYS A 91 -13.30 14.02 -8.34
CA LYS A 91 -13.36 15.44 -8.00
C LYS A 91 -13.44 15.74 -6.49
N ASN A 92 -13.60 14.72 -5.65
CA ASN A 92 -13.48 14.90 -4.21
C ASN A 92 -12.01 15.06 -3.78
N ILE A 93 -11.06 14.50 -4.53
CA ILE A 93 -9.63 14.58 -4.21
C ILE A 93 -9.11 15.97 -4.54
N LYS A 94 -8.96 16.79 -3.52
CA LYS A 94 -8.44 18.17 -3.58
C LYS A 94 -6.95 18.21 -3.32
N PHE A 95 -6.41 17.24 -2.56
CA PHE A 95 -4.99 17.16 -2.22
C PHE A 95 -4.49 15.71 -2.12
N VAL A 96 -3.19 15.55 -2.31
CA VAL A 96 -2.49 14.28 -2.16
C VAL A 96 -1.20 14.50 -1.38
N TYR A 97 -0.97 13.73 -0.31
CA TYR A 97 0.33 13.65 0.33
C TYR A 97 1.08 12.38 -0.09
N ILE A 98 2.35 12.52 -0.46
CA ILE A 98 3.18 11.41 -0.94
C ILE A 98 4.39 11.23 -0.04
N LYS A 99 4.63 10.01 0.47
CA LYS A 99 5.83 9.69 1.24
C LYS A 99 7.07 9.97 0.41
N ALA A 100 7.95 10.84 0.92
CA ALA A 100 9.22 11.14 0.29
C ALA A 100 10.37 10.41 0.97
N THR A 101 10.49 10.56 2.29
CA THR A 101 11.62 10.04 3.04
C THR A 101 11.21 9.51 4.42
N GLU A 102 12.12 8.73 5.04
CA GLU A 102 11.94 8.20 6.38
C GLU A 102 13.28 8.18 7.11
N GLY A 103 13.30 8.68 8.34
CA GLY A 103 14.49 8.74 9.15
C GLY A 103 15.63 9.50 8.44
N PHE A 104 16.84 8.99 8.51
CA PHE A 104 18.03 9.69 7.99
C PHE A 104 18.58 9.11 6.67
N SER A 105 17.99 7.99 6.16
CA SER A 105 18.61 7.27 5.03
C SER A 105 17.62 6.63 4.06
N ILE A 106 16.32 6.63 4.35
CA ILE A 106 15.34 5.96 3.49
C ILE A 106 14.64 6.99 2.60
N VAL A 107 14.69 6.76 1.29
CA VAL A 107 13.87 7.45 0.29
C VAL A 107 12.81 6.47 -0.20
N ASP A 108 11.55 6.90 -0.25
CA ASP A 108 10.48 6.05 -0.79
C ASP A 108 10.75 5.77 -2.28
N SER A 109 10.78 4.49 -2.63
CA SER A 109 11.19 4.06 -3.98
C SER A 109 10.25 4.51 -5.10
N LYS A 110 9.03 4.92 -4.77
CA LYS A 110 8.03 5.41 -5.73
C LYS A 110 7.82 6.93 -5.67
N TYR A 111 8.47 7.62 -4.73
CA TYR A 111 8.26 9.04 -4.49
C TYR A 111 8.36 9.89 -5.77
N LYS A 112 9.52 9.85 -6.43
CA LYS A 112 9.75 10.68 -7.64
C LYS A 112 8.78 10.37 -8.77
N LYS A 113 8.41 9.10 -8.93
CA LYS A 113 7.41 8.68 -9.93
C LYS A 113 6.04 9.23 -9.57
N ASN A 114 5.59 8.98 -8.34
CA ASN A 114 4.26 9.40 -7.88
C ASN A 114 4.12 10.93 -7.91
N LEU A 115 5.12 11.67 -7.43
CA LEU A 115 5.12 13.15 -7.47
C LEU A 115 4.95 13.69 -8.89
N ARG A 116 5.76 13.19 -9.83
CA ARG A 116 5.71 13.63 -11.23
C ARG A 116 4.35 13.31 -11.87
N GLU A 117 3.86 12.08 -11.68
CA GLU A 117 2.65 11.61 -12.35
C GLU A 117 1.37 12.21 -11.73
N ALA A 118 1.31 12.39 -10.40
CA ALA A 118 0.19 13.06 -9.74
C ALA A 118 0.08 14.53 -10.18
N ARG A 119 1.20 15.26 -10.22
CA ARG A 119 1.22 16.64 -10.71
C ARG A 119 0.86 16.75 -12.19
N ALA A 120 1.35 15.82 -13.03
CA ALA A 120 0.99 15.78 -14.46
C ALA A 120 -0.51 15.47 -14.66
N ALA A 121 -1.16 14.79 -13.71
CA ALA A 121 -2.60 14.58 -13.70
C ALA A 121 -3.40 15.79 -13.15
N GLY A 122 -2.73 16.86 -12.73
CA GLY A 122 -3.35 18.10 -12.25
C GLY A 122 -3.75 18.08 -10.77
N LEU A 123 -3.27 17.10 -10.00
CA LEU A 123 -3.53 17.02 -8.55
C LEU A 123 -2.60 17.98 -7.79
N LYS A 124 -3.10 18.57 -6.70
CA LYS A 124 -2.31 19.35 -5.73
C LYS A 124 -1.55 18.39 -4.82
N VAL A 125 -0.22 18.50 -4.81
CA VAL A 125 0.65 17.51 -4.15
C VAL A 125 1.52 18.15 -3.08
N GLY A 126 1.58 17.48 -1.92
CA GLY A 126 2.56 17.69 -0.86
C GLY A 126 3.39 16.43 -0.60
N SER A 127 4.53 16.62 0.02
CA SER A 127 5.42 15.50 0.37
C SER A 127 5.53 15.35 1.87
N TYR A 128 5.65 14.09 2.36
CA TYR A 128 5.83 13.87 3.78
C TYR A 128 7.11 13.10 4.14
N HIS A 129 7.57 13.39 5.35
CA HIS A 129 8.69 12.73 6.00
C HIS A 129 8.22 11.89 7.18
N PHE A 130 8.54 10.60 7.19
CA PHE A 130 8.27 9.73 8.32
C PHE A 130 9.39 9.88 9.36
N PHE A 131 9.05 10.52 10.47
CA PHE A 131 10.01 10.95 11.49
C PHE A 131 10.41 9.81 12.44
N ARG A 132 11.71 9.68 12.68
CA ARG A 132 12.33 8.73 13.59
C ARG A 132 13.00 9.44 14.76
N GLY A 133 12.32 9.54 15.89
CA GLY A 133 12.77 10.31 17.05
C GLY A 133 14.11 9.87 17.68
N TYR A 134 14.64 8.72 17.31
CA TYR A 134 15.98 8.28 17.73
C TYR A 134 17.12 8.91 16.92
N ARG A 135 16.82 9.64 15.85
CA ARG A 135 17.77 10.39 15.01
C ARG A 135 17.64 11.89 15.24
N THR A 136 18.70 12.64 14.90
CA THR A 136 18.67 14.09 15.01
C THR A 136 17.72 14.69 13.96
N ALA A 137 17.28 15.90 14.21
CA ALA A 137 16.43 16.64 13.27
C ALA A 137 17.20 17.00 11.99
N GLU A 138 18.46 17.38 12.15
CA GLU A 138 19.34 17.79 11.07
C GLU A 138 19.62 16.66 10.08
N GLU A 139 19.91 15.44 10.56
CA GLU A 139 20.09 14.25 9.69
C GLU A 139 18.84 13.97 8.87
N GLN A 140 17.67 14.04 9.50
CA GLN A 140 16.40 13.77 8.86
C GLN A 140 15.99 14.89 7.89
N PHE A 141 16.23 16.13 8.28
CA PHE A 141 15.97 17.26 7.40
C PHE A 141 16.90 17.26 6.18
N ALA A 142 18.15 16.88 6.33
CA ALA A 142 19.10 16.81 5.22
C ALA A 142 18.61 15.85 4.11
N ILE A 143 18.19 14.63 4.46
CA ILE A 143 17.65 13.70 3.45
C ILE A 143 16.32 14.20 2.87
N PHE A 144 15.46 14.82 3.69
CA PHE A 144 14.19 15.36 3.22
C PHE A 144 14.42 16.49 2.20
N SER A 145 15.17 17.51 2.55
CA SER A 145 15.42 18.67 1.68
C SER A 145 16.20 18.34 0.40
N GLN A 146 17.07 17.33 0.43
CA GLN A 146 17.76 16.84 -0.77
C GLN A 146 16.84 16.14 -1.77
N ASN A 147 15.70 15.57 -1.32
CA ASN A 147 14.80 14.82 -2.16
C ASN A 147 13.51 15.56 -2.52
N VAL A 148 13.12 16.55 -1.72
CA VAL A 148 11.87 17.31 -1.87
C VAL A 148 12.18 18.74 -2.33
N ASP A 149 12.12 18.93 -3.63
CA ASP A 149 12.29 20.24 -4.25
C ASP A 149 11.06 21.12 -3.97
N LYS A 150 11.28 22.28 -3.35
CA LYS A 150 10.23 23.25 -3.03
C LYS A 150 9.43 23.68 -4.26
N SER A 151 10.07 23.85 -5.41
CA SER A 151 9.40 24.28 -6.65
C SER A 151 8.43 23.25 -7.22
N GLN A 152 8.52 22.00 -6.72
CA GLN A 152 7.63 20.90 -7.12
C GLN A 152 6.54 20.60 -6.09
N GLN A 153 6.41 21.42 -5.04
CA GLN A 153 5.39 21.25 -4.01
C GLN A 153 4.28 22.28 -4.22
N ASP A 154 3.05 21.82 -4.22
CA ASP A 154 1.87 22.68 -4.22
C ASP A 154 1.39 22.93 -2.80
N LEU A 155 1.71 22.02 -1.87
CA LEU A 155 1.27 22.03 -0.48
C LEU A 155 2.47 22.09 0.46
N VAL A 156 2.23 22.65 1.65
CA VAL A 156 3.25 22.63 2.71
C VAL A 156 3.68 21.20 3.02
N PRO A 157 4.96 20.96 3.31
CA PRO A 157 5.42 19.63 3.70
C PRO A 157 4.66 19.10 4.92
N MET A 158 4.65 17.76 5.08
CA MET A 158 4.10 17.12 6.26
C MET A 158 5.19 16.32 6.97
N VAL A 159 5.19 16.36 8.30
CA VAL A 159 5.99 15.47 9.14
C VAL A 159 5.06 14.48 9.82
N ASP A 160 5.35 13.22 9.63
CA ASP A 160 4.57 12.09 10.15
C ASP A 160 5.28 11.48 11.36
N VAL A 161 4.67 11.61 12.53
CA VAL A 161 5.24 11.21 13.84
C VAL A 161 4.31 10.24 14.52
N GLU A 162 4.67 8.97 14.48
CA GLU A 162 3.85 7.88 14.99
C GLU A 162 4.53 7.09 16.10
N GLN A 163 3.78 6.21 16.75
CA GLN A 163 4.29 5.28 17.71
C GLN A 163 5.38 4.37 17.12
N THR A 164 5.20 3.96 15.85
CA THR A 164 6.19 3.15 15.13
C THR A 164 7.50 3.91 14.97
N GLY A 165 8.57 3.39 15.60
CA GLY A 165 9.91 4.00 15.58
C GLY A 165 10.10 5.14 16.58
N ASN A 166 9.11 5.49 17.41
CA ASN A 166 9.20 6.54 18.42
C ASN A 166 8.82 6.08 19.85
N SER A 167 8.29 4.86 20.00
CA SER A 167 7.79 4.34 21.28
C SER A 167 8.83 4.35 22.41
N LEU A 168 10.10 4.06 22.10
CA LEU A 168 11.19 3.97 23.07
C LEU A 168 11.94 5.29 23.28
N VAL A 169 11.63 6.33 22.53
CA VAL A 169 12.28 7.65 22.66
C VAL A 169 11.65 8.38 23.85
N LYS A 170 12.43 8.97 24.72
CA LYS A 170 11.93 9.80 25.81
C LYS A 170 11.11 10.97 25.25
N ARG A 171 9.99 11.33 25.92
CA ARG A 171 9.07 12.37 25.45
C ARG A 171 9.79 13.69 25.14
N ASP A 172 10.56 14.21 26.11
CA ASP A 172 11.22 15.50 25.96
C ASP A 172 12.21 15.51 24.81
N LEU A 173 12.94 14.41 24.60
CA LEU A 173 13.86 14.26 23.50
C LEU A 173 13.13 14.18 22.15
N LEU A 174 12.00 13.46 22.09
CA LEU A 174 11.18 13.38 20.90
C LEU A 174 10.65 14.76 20.52
N GLN A 175 10.09 15.49 21.50
CA GLN A 175 9.54 16.82 21.30
C GLN A 175 10.62 17.82 20.86
N ALA A 176 11.78 17.84 21.51
CA ALA A 176 12.86 18.74 21.15
C ALA A 176 13.37 18.50 19.71
N ARG A 177 13.54 17.22 19.32
CA ARG A 177 13.96 16.86 17.95
C ARG A 177 12.90 17.19 16.91
N LEU A 178 11.65 16.89 17.21
CA LEU A 178 10.54 17.20 16.33
C LEU A 178 10.39 18.70 16.13
N GLN A 179 10.44 19.49 17.19
CA GLN A 179 10.35 20.95 17.09
C GLN A 179 11.50 21.49 16.22
N LYS A 180 12.73 21.02 16.43
CA LYS A 180 13.87 21.43 15.60
C LYS A 180 13.67 21.07 14.12
N PHE A 181 13.14 19.88 13.83
CA PHE A 181 12.82 19.48 12.45
C PHE A 181 11.78 20.40 11.81
N MET A 182 10.69 20.74 12.55
CA MET A 182 9.65 21.64 12.07
C MET A 182 10.19 23.05 11.80
N GLU A 183 11.13 23.53 12.61
CA GLU A 183 11.79 24.82 12.41
C GLU A 183 12.68 24.82 11.16
N LEU A 184 13.47 23.77 10.94
CA LEU A 184 14.27 23.59 9.71
C LEU A 184 13.38 23.56 8.45
N VAL A 185 12.24 22.87 8.51
CA VAL A 185 11.25 22.85 7.41
C VAL A 185 10.71 24.27 7.17
N LYS A 186 10.32 25.00 8.23
CA LYS A 186 9.84 26.38 8.10
C LYS A 186 10.90 27.29 7.48
N GLU A 187 12.13 27.20 7.92
CA GLU A 187 13.24 28.01 7.41
C GLU A 187 13.44 27.80 5.90
N HIS A 188 13.40 26.55 5.44
CA HIS A 188 13.66 26.19 4.05
C HIS A 188 12.44 26.40 3.14
N TYR A 189 11.24 25.93 3.58
CA TYR A 189 10.03 25.99 2.76
C TYR A 189 9.18 27.23 2.98
N GLY A 190 9.43 28.01 4.03
CA GLY A 190 8.74 29.28 4.33
C GLY A 190 7.52 29.13 5.26
N LYS A 191 7.03 27.92 5.49
CA LYS A 191 5.91 27.60 6.40
C LYS A 191 6.25 26.41 7.29
N TYR A 192 5.65 26.34 8.49
CA TYR A 192 5.72 25.13 9.29
C TYR A 192 5.06 23.97 8.57
N PRO A 193 5.59 22.75 8.69
CA PRO A 193 4.94 21.57 8.11
C PRO A 193 3.63 21.26 8.83
N LEU A 194 2.72 20.53 8.16
CA LEU A 194 1.66 19.83 8.85
C LEU A 194 2.27 18.77 9.77
N LEU A 195 1.71 18.63 10.97
CA LEU A 195 2.10 17.60 11.92
C LEU A 195 1.05 16.48 11.89
N TYR A 196 1.39 15.37 11.21
CA TYR A 196 0.58 14.17 11.24
C TYR A 196 0.95 13.29 12.43
N SER A 197 -0.07 12.74 13.08
CA SER A 197 0.11 11.74 14.13
C SER A 197 -1.14 10.91 14.36
N GLN A 198 -0.96 9.72 14.93
CA GLN A 198 -2.06 8.90 15.45
C GLN A 198 -2.62 9.52 16.72
N HIS A 199 -3.94 9.57 16.84
CA HIS A 199 -4.66 10.24 17.93
C HIS A 199 -4.19 9.87 19.35
N HIS A 200 -4.00 8.58 19.62
CA HIS A 200 -3.54 8.13 20.94
C HIS A 200 -2.11 8.60 21.22
N PHE A 201 -1.20 8.37 20.26
CA PHE A 201 0.21 8.77 20.38
C PHE A 201 0.37 10.29 20.51
N TYR A 202 -0.38 11.07 19.73
CA TYR A 202 -0.37 12.53 19.84
C TYR A 202 -0.73 12.99 21.24
N ASN A 203 -1.86 12.52 21.77
CA ASN A 203 -2.37 12.92 23.09
C ASN A 203 -1.44 12.52 24.24
N GLU A 204 -0.69 11.44 24.11
CA GLU A 204 0.27 11.00 25.12
C GLU A 204 1.63 11.68 25.03
N ARG A 205 2.09 11.94 23.81
CA ARG A 205 3.48 12.27 23.56
C ARG A 205 3.74 13.68 23.06
N LEU A 206 2.76 14.33 22.42
CA LEU A 206 2.92 15.61 21.74
C LEU A 206 2.04 16.72 22.29
N ALA A 207 0.81 16.41 22.72
CA ALA A 207 -0.09 17.39 23.30
C ALA A 207 0.27 17.71 24.77
N PRO A 208 0.02 18.95 25.24
CA PRO A 208 -0.54 20.08 24.49
C PRO A 208 0.49 20.94 23.72
N GLU A 209 1.79 20.66 23.85
CA GLU A 209 2.90 21.51 23.42
C GLU A 209 2.87 21.79 21.91
N PHE A 210 2.34 20.83 21.13
CA PHE A 210 2.23 20.93 19.67
C PHE A 210 0.87 21.41 19.16
N ASN A 211 -0.09 21.70 20.03
CA ASN A 211 -1.43 22.20 19.63
C ASN A 211 -1.43 23.51 18.83
N LYS A 212 -0.31 24.22 18.84
CA LYS A 212 -0.11 25.49 18.09
C LYS A 212 0.14 25.30 16.59
N TYR A 213 0.40 24.07 16.15
CA TYR A 213 0.69 23.76 14.75
C TYR A 213 -0.56 23.30 14.02
N PHE A 214 -0.49 23.20 12.69
CA PHE A 214 -1.49 22.55 11.87
C PHE A 214 -1.44 21.04 12.07
N ILE A 215 -2.50 20.45 12.59
CA ILE A 215 -2.56 19.05 13.00
C ILE A 215 -3.33 18.22 11.97
N PHE A 216 -2.68 17.22 11.44
CA PHE A 216 -3.26 16.17 10.63
C PHE A 216 -3.39 14.92 11.49
N MET A 217 -4.61 14.59 11.90
CA MET A 217 -4.85 13.57 12.91
C MET A 217 -5.43 12.29 12.35
N ALA A 218 -4.76 11.16 12.55
CA ALA A 218 -5.29 9.85 12.24
C ALA A 218 -6.11 9.29 13.39
N ARG A 219 -7.39 9.00 13.11
CA ARG A 219 -8.29 8.30 14.02
C ARG A 219 -9.34 7.53 13.23
N TYR A 220 -9.18 6.22 13.14
CA TYR A 220 -10.07 5.32 12.40
C TYR A 220 -11.32 5.00 13.20
N SER A 221 -12.24 5.95 13.29
CA SER A 221 -13.50 5.80 14.02
C SER A 221 -14.57 6.74 13.47
N LYS A 222 -15.83 6.53 13.91
CA LYS A 222 -16.93 7.47 13.61
C LYS A 222 -16.86 8.76 14.44
N LYS A 223 -16.11 8.72 15.55
CA LYS A 223 -15.97 9.87 16.45
C LYS A 223 -14.78 10.72 16.01
N GLU A 224 -14.99 12.01 15.88
CA GLU A 224 -13.95 12.98 15.55
C GLU A 224 -12.80 12.97 16.57
N PRO A 225 -11.57 13.34 16.14
CA PRO A 225 -10.45 13.44 17.06
C PRO A 225 -10.67 14.55 18.10
N GLU A 226 -10.40 14.22 19.36
CA GLU A 226 -10.32 15.17 20.46
C GLU A 226 -8.88 15.28 20.94
N LEU A 227 -8.31 16.47 20.86
CA LEU A 227 -6.92 16.71 21.22
C LEU A 227 -6.82 17.20 22.67
N LYS A 228 -5.93 16.56 23.44
CA LYS A 228 -5.67 16.95 24.83
C LYS A 228 -5.22 18.41 24.92
N GLY A 229 -5.71 19.14 25.92
CA GLY A 229 -5.38 20.54 26.12
C GLY A 229 -6.12 21.51 25.20
N GLY A 230 -7.24 21.09 24.60
CA GLY A 230 -8.08 21.97 23.78
C GLY A 230 -7.54 22.24 22.37
N GLY A 231 -6.62 21.42 21.88
CA GLY A 231 -6.11 21.52 20.51
C GLY A 231 -7.19 21.25 19.47
N LYS A 232 -6.97 21.77 18.26
CA LYS A 232 -7.84 21.53 17.09
C LYS A 232 -7.09 20.73 16.04
N TYR A 233 -7.76 19.78 15.41
CA TYR A 233 -7.25 19.16 14.21
C TYR A 233 -7.68 19.96 12.97
N ASN A 234 -6.84 19.94 11.95
CA ASN A 234 -7.09 20.63 10.68
C ASN A 234 -7.43 19.63 9.57
N ILE A 235 -6.82 18.47 9.60
CA ILE A 235 -7.15 17.36 8.70
C ILE A 235 -7.35 16.12 9.55
N TRP A 236 -8.31 15.30 9.14
CA TRP A 236 -8.61 14.03 9.78
C TRP A 236 -8.50 12.87 8.79
N GLN A 237 -7.52 12.00 8.99
CA GLN A 237 -7.46 10.69 8.34
C GLN A 237 -8.42 9.77 9.10
N TYR A 238 -9.60 9.58 8.52
CA TYR A 238 -10.67 8.86 9.21
C TYR A 238 -10.78 7.38 8.81
N SER A 239 -10.09 6.97 7.73
CA SER A 239 -10.11 5.61 7.23
C SER A 239 -8.77 5.24 6.58
N GLU A 240 -8.30 4.03 6.85
CA GLU A 240 -7.19 3.35 6.15
C GLU A 240 -7.70 2.30 5.13
N LYS A 241 -9.00 2.30 4.84
CA LYS A 241 -9.69 1.29 4.02
C LYS A 241 -10.47 1.92 2.87
N GLY A 242 -10.02 3.06 2.39
CA GLY A 242 -10.58 3.71 1.21
C GLY A 242 -10.29 2.92 -0.07
N HIS A 243 -11.16 3.12 -1.05
CA HIS A 243 -10.97 2.56 -2.39
C HIS A 243 -11.13 3.69 -3.39
N ILE A 244 -10.05 3.99 -4.10
CA ILE A 244 -10.01 5.04 -5.12
C ILE A 244 -9.66 4.39 -6.46
N LYS A 245 -10.40 4.74 -7.50
CA LYS A 245 -10.11 4.28 -8.87
C LYS A 245 -8.68 4.66 -9.25
N GLY A 246 -7.92 3.71 -9.76
CA GLY A 246 -6.51 3.92 -10.09
C GLY A 246 -5.53 3.51 -8.99
N ILE A 247 -6.01 3.16 -7.78
CA ILE A 247 -5.20 2.62 -6.69
C ILE A 247 -5.65 1.21 -6.37
N HIS A 248 -4.72 0.25 -6.40
CA HIS A 248 -5.01 -1.13 -6.02
C HIS A 248 -4.93 -1.31 -4.51
N GLY A 249 -5.99 -1.90 -3.92
CA GLY A 249 -6.09 -2.13 -2.49
C GLY A 249 -6.59 -0.92 -1.71
N ASN A 250 -6.22 -0.87 -0.44
CA ASN A 250 -6.65 0.19 0.47
C ASN A 250 -5.79 1.44 0.29
N VAL A 251 -6.42 2.59 0.53
CA VAL A 251 -5.77 3.90 0.60
C VAL A 251 -6.36 4.69 1.76
N ASP A 252 -5.55 5.55 2.35
CA ASP A 252 -5.94 6.45 3.42
C ASP A 252 -6.85 7.56 2.87
N LEU A 253 -7.96 7.81 3.59
CA LEU A 253 -8.92 8.84 3.24
C LEU A 253 -8.92 9.95 4.27
N ASP A 254 -8.74 11.17 3.77
CA ASP A 254 -8.55 12.38 4.54
C ASP A 254 -9.67 13.37 4.29
N ARG A 255 -10.06 14.10 5.31
CA ARG A 255 -11.01 15.21 5.18
C ARG A 255 -10.55 16.42 5.97
N PHE A 256 -10.89 17.60 5.48
CA PHE A 256 -10.66 18.83 6.23
C PHE A 256 -11.45 18.86 7.53
N GLY A 257 -10.80 19.31 8.58
CA GLY A 257 -11.43 19.62 9.84
C GLY A 257 -12.26 20.92 9.76
N PRO A 258 -13.06 21.22 10.80
CA PRO A 258 -13.92 22.40 10.83
C PRO A 258 -13.15 23.69 10.55
N GLY A 259 -13.58 24.43 9.53
CA GLY A 259 -12.99 25.72 9.15
C GLY A 259 -11.69 25.65 8.35
N THR A 260 -11.16 24.44 8.08
CA THR A 260 -9.95 24.27 7.27
C THR A 260 -10.30 24.13 5.79
N ARG A 261 -9.49 24.72 4.93
CA ARG A 261 -9.62 24.72 3.46
C ARG A 261 -8.29 24.39 2.80
N LEU A 262 -8.33 24.04 1.52
CA LEU A 262 -7.13 23.76 0.73
C LEU A 262 -6.11 24.91 0.77
N SER A 263 -6.57 26.14 0.67
CA SER A 263 -5.73 27.36 0.71
C SER A 263 -4.89 27.48 1.99
N ASP A 264 -5.33 26.86 3.09
CA ASP A 264 -4.63 26.93 4.38
C ASP A 264 -3.37 26.04 4.39
N ILE A 265 -3.32 25.06 3.50
CA ILE A 265 -2.20 24.10 3.36
C ILE A 265 -1.40 24.30 2.05
N GLU A 266 -1.75 25.26 1.19
CA GLU A 266 -0.93 25.60 0.01
C GLU A 266 0.39 26.26 0.44
N LEU A 267 1.48 25.97 -0.32
CA LEU A 267 2.85 26.43 -0.06
C LEU A 267 3.11 27.82 -0.65
#